data_abf817823772b50691c2933a55a4dd74
#
_entry.id   abf817823772b50691c2933a55a4dd74
#
_cell.length_a   1.000
_cell.length_b   1.000
_cell.length_c   1.000
_cell.angle_alpha   90.00
_cell.angle_beta   90.00
_cell.angle_gamma   90.00
#
_symmetry.space_group_name_H-M   'P 1'
#
loop_
_entity.id
_entity.type
_entity.pdbx_description
1 polymer ?
#
loop_
_entity_poly.entity_id
_entity_poly.type
_entity_poly.pdbx_seq_one_letter_code
_entity_poly.pdbx_strand_id
1 'polypeptide(L)'
;MRTPTMLIATAALALALTACGSSDSDAPADPKKLDDAASLACDDFATDYKAAQTQQARIDLANKVNKWAQSSVTNGIADNAKALARGADASAGAWQIGADAFAQACFDAGWKS
;
A
#
# COMPACT_ATOMS: atom_id res chain seq x y z
N MET A 1 -7.89 -28.22 61.99
CA MET A 1 -7.83 -28.03 61.43
C MET A 1 -7.64 -27.67 60.50
N ARG A 2 -7.28 -27.48 59.81
CA ARG A 2 -7.20 -27.11 58.94
C ARG A 2 -7.08 -26.56 57.97
N THR A 3 -6.77 -26.37 57.26
CA THR A 3 -6.69 -25.83 56.36
C THR A 3 -6.49 -25.45 55.37
N PRO A 4 -6.39 -25.25 54.88
CA PRO A 4 -6.23 -24.81 53.89
C PRO A 4 -6.12 -24.27 53.00
N THR A 5 -5.83 -24.06 52.41
CA THR A 5 -5.74 -23.49 51.60
C THR A 5 -5.51 -23.12 50.56
N MET A 6 -5.29 -22.94 49.99
CA MET A 6 -5.15 -22.57 49.03
C MET A 6 -5.01 -22.01 48.13
N LEU A 7 -4.80 -21.84 47.65
CA LEU A 7 -4.65 -21.31 46.77
C LEU A 7 -4.55 -20.89 45.78
N ILE A 8 -4.41 -20.68 45.28
CA ILE A 8 -4.32 -20.29 44.42
C ILE A 8 -4.14 -19.75 43.50
N ALA A 9 -3.92 -19.60 42.96
CA ALA A 9 -3.67 -19.14 42.18
C ALA A 9 -3.53 -18.76 41.27
N THR A 10 -3.38 -18.51 40.82
CA THR A 10 -3.31 -18.16 40.04
C THR A 10 -3.15 -17.76 39.10
N ALA A 11 -2.96 -17.62 38.57
CA ALA A 11 -2.79 -17.26 37.81
C ALA A 11 -2.68 -16.74 36.84
N ALA A 12 -2.65 -16.72 36.32
CA ALA A 12 -2.59 -16.28 35.39
C ALA A 12 -2.29 -15.63 34.62
N LEU A 13 -2.20 -15.32 34.32
CA LEU A 13 -2.02 -14.67 33.63
C LEU A 13 -1.59 -14.36 32.63
N ALA A 14 -1.19 -14.44 32.27
CA ALA A 14 -0.64 -14.29 31.44
C ALA A 14 -0.76 -13.81 30.36
N LEU A 15 -0.87 -13.78 29.98
CA LEU A 15 -1.02 -13.51 29.05
C LEU A 15 -0.92 -12.63 28.36
N ALA A 16 -1.02 -12.40 28.14
CA ALA A 16 -1.06 -11.40 27.60
C ALA A 16 -0.10 -11.00 26.87
N LEU A 17 0.46 -10.86 27.10
CA LEU A 17 1.33 -10.49 26.53
C LEU A 17 1.46 -10.51 25.40
N THR A 18 1.50 -11.01 25.15
CA THR A 18 1.55 -11.28 24.11
C THR A 18 1.37 -10.41 23.25
N ALA A 19 0.63 -10.18 23.27
CA ALA A 19 0.25 -9.37 22.37
C ALA A 19 1.17 -8.43 22.06
N CYS A 20 1.64 -8.02 22.86
CA CYS A 20 2.39 -7.04 22.65
C CYS A 20 3.25 -7.17 21.58
N GLY A 21 3.87 -8.02 21.58
CA GLY A 21 4.86 -8.03 20.65
C GLY A 21 4.41 -7.87 19.31
N SER A 22 3.41 -8.44 19.05
CA SER A 22 3.00 -8.43 17.73
C SER A 22 2.41 -7.16 17.33
N SER A 23 2.01 -6.41 18.23
CA SER A 23 1.30 -5.24 17.87
C SER A 23 2.05 -4.38 16.89
N ASP A 24 3.34 -4.42 16.88
CA ASP A 24 4.07 -3.60 15.96
C ASP A 24 3.73 -3.91 14.53
N SER A 25 3.77 -5.16 14.18
CA SER A 25 3.49 -5.54 12.82
C SER A 25 2.02 -5.55 12.53
N ASP A 26 1.21 -5.60 13.55
CA ASP A 26 -0.24 -5.68 13.37
C ASP A 26 -0.93 -4.34 13.43
N ALA A 27 -0.19 -3.28 13.58
CA ALA A 27 -0.80 -1.96 13.60
C ALA A 27 -1.55 -1.72 12.30
N PRO A 28 -2.75 -1.17 12.34
CA PRO A 28 -3.49 -0.89 11.12
C PRO A 28 -2.70 0.05 10.23
N ALA A 29 -2.72 -0.21 8.95
CA ALA A 29 -2.08 0.67 8.00
C ALA A 29 -2.81 2.01 8.00
N ASP A 30 -2.06 3.09 7.91
CA ASP A 30 -2.61 4.42 7.81
C ASP A 30 -2.80 4.75 6.34
N PRO A 31 -4.04 4.84 5.85
CA PRO A 31 -4.26 5.10 4.42
C PRO A 31 -3.78 6.46 3.95
N LYS A 32 -3.44 7.36 4.87
CA LYS A 32 -2.90 8.66 4.51
C LYS A 32 -1.40 8.60 4.27
N LYS A 33 -0.78 7.48 4.58
CA LYS A 33 0.67 7.32 4.44
C LYS A 33 0.98 6.29 3.38
N LEU A 34 2.17 6.43 2.83
CA LEU A 34 2.65 5.53 1.79
C LEU A 34 3.01 4.18 2.42
N ASP A 35 2.30 3.12 2.06
CA ASP A 35 2.67 1.77 2.48
C ASP A 35 3.71 1.20 1.50
N ASP A 36 4.21 0.00 1.80
CA ASP A 36 5.26 -0.60 0.97
C ASP A 36 4.80 -0.83 -0.46
N ALA A 37 3.58 -1.30 -0.63
CA ALA A 37 3.05 -1.55 -1.97
C ALA A 37 2.91 -0.25 -2.75
N ALA A 38 2.43 0.81 -2.12
CA ALA A 38 2.33 2.12 -2.76
C ALA A 38 3.71 2.66 -3.11
N SER A 39 4.68 2.48 -2.23
CA SER A 39 6.04 2.92 -2.49
C SER A 39 6.60 2.24 -3.74
N LEU A 40 6.42 0.94 -3.85
CA LEU A 40 6.88 0.19 -5.01
C LEU A 40 6.17 0.64 -6.29
N ALA A 41 4.87 0.86 -6.22
CA ALA A 41 4.10 1.32 -7.37
C ALA A 41 4.56 2.72 -7.81
N CYS A 42 4.76 3.61 -6.87
CA CYS A 42 5.22 4.97 -7.17
C CYS A 42 6.64 4.98 -7.72
N ASP A 43 7.51 4.14 -7.17
CA ASP A 43 8.89 4.04 -7.65
C ASP A 43 8.94 3.50 -9.09
N ASP A 44 8.19 2.45 -9.37
CA ASP A 44 8.14 1.87 -10.71
C ASP A 44 7.59 2.87 -11.71
N PHE A 45 6.54 3.58 -11.33
CA PHE A 45 5.96 4.60 -12.19
C PHE A 45 6.98 5.68 -12.50
N ALA A 46 7.63 6.21 -11.49
CA ALA A 46 8.58 7.30 -11.68
C ALA A 46 9.78 6.87 -12.52
N THR A 47 10.24 5.64 -12.30
CA THR A 47 11.42 5.12 -13.00
C THR A 47 11.17 4.99 -14.50
N ASP A 48 9.99 4.50 -14.87
CA ASP A 48 9.73 4.14 -16.26
C ASP A 48 8.80 5.11 -17.00
N TYR A 49 8.26 6.09 -16.32
CA TYR A 49 7.27 6.98 -16.92
C TYR A 49 7.80 7.68 -18.19
N LYS A 50 9.00 8.22 -18.14
CA LYS A 50 9.53 8.97 -19.26
C LYS A 50 9.81 8.10 -20.48
N ALA A 51 10.09 6.83 -20.25
CA ALA A 51 10.36 5.89 -21.34
C ALA A 51 9.08 5.36 -21.97
N ALA A 52 7.92 5.56 -21.35
CA ALA A 52 6.65 5.03 -21.84
C ALA A 52 6.08 5.92 -22.94
N GLN A 53 6.69 5.86 -24.11
CA GLN A 53 6.35 6.73 -25.23
C GLN A 53 5.44 6.06 -26.28
N THR A 54 5.21 4.77 -26.16
CA THR A 54 4.31 4.05 -27.07
C THR A 54 3.15 3.49 -26.27
N GLN A 55 2.06 3.15 -26.95
CA GLN A 55 0.91 2.56 -26.28
C GLN A 55 1.31 1.29 -25.54
N GLN A 56 2.08 0.42 -26.19
CA GLN A 56 2.49 -0.83 -25.55
C GLN A 56 3.33 -0.57 -24.31
N ALA A 57 4.26 0.36 -24.36
CA ALA A 57 5.10 0.70 -23.22
C ALA A 57 4.25 1.24 -22.07
N ARG A 58 3.23 2.01 -22.39
CA ARG A 58 2.32 2.54 -21.36
C ARG A 58 1.48 1.44 -20.72
N ILE A 59 0.99 0.51 -21.53
CA ILE A 59 0.25 -0.65 -21.03
C ILE A 59 1.15 -1.48 -20.12
N ASP A 60 2.37 -1.74 -20.54
CA ASP A 60 3.31 -2.54 -19.75
C ASP A 60 3.61 -1.85 -18.41
N LEU A 61 3.82 -0.55 -18.43
CA LEU A 61 4.07 0.20 -17.21
C LEU A 61 2.85 0.20 -16.28
N ALA A 62 1.67 0.40 -16.85
CA ALA A 62 0.44 0.38 -16.07
C ALA A 62 0.24 -0.97 -15.39
N ASN A 63 0.52 -2.05 -16.09
CA ASN A 63 0.41 -3.39 -15.52
C ASN A 63 1.39 -3.59 -14.38
N LYS A 64 2.61 -3.10 -14.55
CA LYS A 64 3.65 -3.19 -13.53
C LYS A 64 3.25 -2.41 -12.27
N VAL A 65 2.77 -1.20 -12.47
CA VAL A 65 2.32 -0.35 -11.37
C VAL A 65 1.11 -0.97 -10.66
N ASN A 66 0.14 -1.46 -11.43
CA ASN A 66 -1.05 -2.07 -10.84
C ASN A 66 -0.75 -3.30 -10.00
N LYS A 67 0.26 -4.06 -10.39
CA LYS A 67 0.64 -5.25 -9.64
C LYS A 67 0.89 -4.91 -8.17
N TRP A 68 1.59 -3.83 -7.92
CA TRP A 68 1.84 -3.38 -6.54
C TRP A 68 0.65 -2.60 -5.99
N ALA A 69 0.09 -1.71 -6.79
CA ALA A 69 -0.95 -0.78 -6.34
C ALA A 69 -2.18 -1.48 -5.79
N GLN A 70 -2.56 -2.63 -6.35
CA GLN A 70 -3.76 -3.33 -5.89
C GLN A 70 -3.58 -3.93 -4.49
N SER A 71 -2.36 -4.06 -4.01
CA SER A 71 -2.09 -4.53 -2.66
C SER A 71 -1.99 -3.38 -1.66
N SER A 72 -2.04 -2.15 -2.15
CA SER A 72 -1.90 -0.97 -1.28
C SER A 72 -3.24 -0.56 -0.69
N VAL A 73 -3.19 -0.10 0.55
CA VAL A 73 -4.36 0.52 1.19
C VAL A 73 -4.22 2.04 1.25
N THR A 74 -3.14 2.56 0.69
CA THR A 74 -2.92 4.01 0.65
C THR A 74 -3.96 4.67 -0.24
N ASN A 75 -4.56 5.77 0.25
CA ASN A 75 -5.60 6.47 -0.48
C ASN A 75 -5.17 6.84 -1.90
N GLY A 76 -6.04 6.53 -2.84
CA GLY A 76 -5.86 6.91 -4.24
C GLY A 76 -4.92 6.05 -5.04
N ILE A 77 -4.11 5.22 -4.42
CA ILE A 77 -3.09 4.45 -5.15
C ILE A 77 -3.72 3.38 -6.04
N ALA A 78 -4.53 2.51 -5.48
CA ALA A 78 -5.13 1.42 -6.25
C ALA A 78 -6.08 1.97 -7.33
N ASP A 79 -6.91 2.94 -6.97
CA ASP A 79 -7.90 3.48 -7.90
C ASP A 79 -7.23 4.24 -9.05
N ASN A 80 -6.23 5.06 -8.74
CA ASN A 80 -5.54 5.80 -9.78
C ASN A 80 -4.66 4.90 -10.66
N ALA A 81 -4.18 3.79 -10.12
CA ALA A 81 -3.47 2.82 -10.94
C ALA A 81 -4.41 2.15 -11.94
N LYS A 82 -5.65 1.89 -11.56
CA LYS A 82 -6.64 1.38 -12.50
C LYS A 82 -6.96 2.40 -13.59
N ALA A 83 -7.08 3.67 -13.18
CA ALA A 83 -7.31 4.74 -14.15
C ALA A 83 -6.13 4.87 -15.12
N LEU A 84 -4.92 4.70 -14.60
CA LEU A 84 -3.71 4.71 -15.43
C LEU A 84 -3.78 3.60 -16.49
N ALA A 85 -4.19 2.41 -16.10
CA ALA A 85 -4.31 1.30 -17.03
C ALA A 85 -5.35 1.58 -18.11
N ARG A 86 -6.49 2.13 -17.73
CA ARG A 86 -7.53 2.50 -18.70
C ARG A 86 -7.02 3.58 -19.65
N GLY A 87 -6.26 4.54 -19.15
CA GLY A 87 -5.68 5.59 -19.98
C GLY A 87 -4.68 5.03 -20.97
N ALA A 88 -3.87 4.06 -20.54
CA ALA A 88 -2.88 3.43 -21.43
C ALA A 88 -3.55 2.76 -22.62
N ASP A 89 -4.71 2.15 -22.43
CA ASP A 89 -5.46 1.49 -23.49
C ASP A 89 -6.18 2.47 -24.40
N ALA A 90 -6.49 3.65 -23.92
CA ALA A 90 -7.35 4.57 -24.63
C ALA A 90 -6.61 5.52 -25.57
N SER A 91 -5.72 6.34 -25.02
CA SER A 91 -5.03 7.35 -25.82
C SER A 91 -3.88 7.98 -25.05
N ALA A 92 -3.03 8.69 -25.75
CA ALA A 92 -1.94 9.42 -25.12
C ALA A 92 -2.47 10.49 -24.15
N GLY A 93 -3.56 11.16 -24.52
CA GLY A 93 -4.16 12.16 -23.65
C GLY A 93 -4.75 11.56 -22.39
N ALA A 94 -5.46 10.44 -22.53
CA ALA A 94 -6.02 9.74 -21.38
C ALA A 94 -4.93 9.19 -20.48
N TRP A 95 -3.84 8.70 -21.08
CA TRP A 95 -2.68 8.26 -20.31
C TRP A 95 -2.12 9.40 -19.48
N GLN A 96 -1.97 10.58 -20.07
CA GLN A 96 -1.40 11.73 -19.36
C GLN A 96 -2.27 12.14 -18.17
N ILE A 97 -3.58 12.13 -18.35
CA ILE A 97 -4.51 12.45 -17.26
C ILE A 97 -4.37 11.42 -16.12
N GLY A 98 -4.34 10.15 -16.48
CA GLY A 98 -4.15 9.08 -15.50
C GLY A 98 -2.81 9.16 -14.80
N ALA A 99 -1.76 9.49 -15.56
CA ALA A 99 -0.42 9.60 -15.01
C ALA A 99 -0.32 10.76 -14.02
N ASP A 100 -0.92 11.91 -14.36
CA ASP A 100 -0.91 13.05 -13.45
C ASP A 100 -1.66 12.74 -12.16
N ALA A 101 -2.80 12.07 -12.27
CA ALA A 101 -3.59 11.70 -11.10
C ALA A 101 -2.85 10.69 -10.22
N PHE A 102 -2.18 9.70 -10.84
CA PHE A 102 -1.43 8.72 -10.07
C PHE A 102 -0.24 9.38 -9.37
N ALA A 103 0.49 10.23 -10.07
CA ALA A 103 1.60 10.96 -9.48
C ALA A 103 1.13 11.80 -8.29
N GLN A 104 -0.01 12.47 -8.44
CA GLN A 104 -0.54 13.29 -7.36
C GLN A 104 -0.88 12.43 -6.14
N ALA A 105 -1.47 11.25 -6.35
CA ALA A 105 -1.76 10.36 -5.24
C ALA A 105 -0.48 9.93 -4.52
N CYS A 106 0.60 9.70 -5.26
CA CYS A 106 1.89 9.37 -4.66
C CYS A 106 2.40 10.52 -3.78
N PHE A 107 2.38 11.73 -4.30
CA PHE A 107 2.85 12.89 -3.55
C PHE A 107 1.97 13.17 -2.32
N ASP A 108 0.67 13.03 -2.46
CA ASP A 108 -0.25 13.25 -1.34
C ASP A 108 0.02 12.27 -0.21
N ALA A 109 0.49 11.07 -0.53
CA ALA A 109 0.81 10.06 0.46
C ALA A 109 2.22 10.23 1.05
N GLY A 110 2.98 11.19 0.54
CA GLY A 110 4.31 11.47 1.05
C GLY A 110 5.45 10.86 0.26
N TRP A 111 5.16 10.33 -0.93
CA TRP A 111 6.23 9.78 -1.77
C TRP A 111 7.15 10.90 -2.24
N LYS A 112 8.43 10.62 -2.26
CA LYS A 112 9.44 11.56 -2.70
C LYS A 112 10.32 10.91 -3.75
N SER A 113 10.53 11.63 -4.84
CA SER A 113 11.37 11.14 -5.93
C SER A 113 12.86 11.14 -5.54
#